data_91db28417ca0224c6535dc4e50af0359
#
_entry.id   91db28417ca0224c6535dc4e50af0359
#
_cell.length_a   1.000
_cell.length_b   1.000
_cell.length_c   1.000
_cell.angle_alpha   90.00
_cell.angle_beta   90.00
_cell.angle_gamma   90.00
#
_symmetry.space_group_name_H-M   'P 1'
#
loop_
_entity.id
_entity.type
_entity.pdbx_description
1 polymer ?
#
loop_
_entity_poly.entity_id
_entity_poly.type
_entity_poly.pdbx_seq_one_letter_code
_entity_poly.pdbx_strand_id
1 'polypeptide(L)'
;MNTRIEHADVIIVGSRCAGTAAAVPYARAGRKVVVLDKGRFPADTLSTHVLVPNGVQELQKMGALDRILALGPSRSRYLTLKDGDLEIRERFRPFSGIDYALCIPRDQQDMALVETAREAGADIRERTKVDEVVWRDGRAVGVRCSFDDDEYEIHAKLVVGADGRRSRVASEVGAWEPYRASKNGRGFVFRYVDDPLGTDAPDALEIHRADGDQVLVLPSCPAGRTLVVNMTDAAAIPAYRKDFHAQWKAMIERNPALKARIGDATNMGKPRMTADLTSYYRRATGPGWALAGDAGHFKDPVTGNGMRDALKFGRRLAELTEPTLDDPERLDVALRDWESERDADTISTYHWGNRETRPGATSPLVREVLRTFAGSEEPNLSDTFNRARPVEAVISPDRLVRGLIRVWRAPGADRKAILQELRTELPMELSLRRHRLLDGFRSRRPAATERAGWSVGEPSSPASHRPAADVDHPAAGSEQEAPTPTSAA
;
A
#
# COMPACT_ATOMS: atom_id res chain seq x y z
N MET A 1 -35.89 -9.41 20.65
CA MET A 1 -35.49 -8.00 20.90
C MET A 1 -35.58 -7.27 19.55
N ASN A 2 -36.19 -6.07 19.51
CA ASN A 2 -36.19 -5.29 18.28
C ASN A 2 -34.76 -4.76 18.05
N THR A 3 -34.11 -5.21 16.98
CA THR A 3 -32.80 -4.67 16.58
C THR A 3 -32.95 -3.19 16.23
N ARG A 4 -32.16 -2.32 16.84
CA ARG A 4 -32.11 -0.89 16.50
C ARG A 4 -31.63 -0.75 15.05
N ILE A 5 -32.37 0.00 14.24
CA ILE A 5 -32.03 0.28 12.84
C ILE A 5 -31.75 1.77 12.67
N GLU A 6 -30.59 2.07 12.08
CA GLU A 6 -30.20 3.41 11.67
C GLU A 6 -30.14 3.50 10.14
N HIS A 7 -30.13 4.72 9.60
CA HIS A 7 -30.04 4.97 8.16
C HIS A 7 -28.91 5.95 7.84
N ALA A 8 -28.18 5.66 6.79
CA ALA A 8 -27.17 6.51 6.18
C ALA A 8 -27.33 6.51 4.64
N ASP A 9 -26.59 7.35 3.93
CA ASP A 9 -26.47 7.24 2.47
C ASP A 9 -25.35 6.26 2.12
N VAL A 10 -24.22 6.34 2.85
CA VAL A 10 -23.05 5.49 2.64
C VAL A 10 -22.53 4.99 3.99
N ILE A 11 -22.24 3.70 4.06
CA ILE A 11 -21.49 3.07 5.16
C ILE A 11 -20.09 2.75 4.66
N ILE A 12 -19.08 3.13 5.45
CA ILE A 12 -17.69 2.81 5.16
C ILE A 12 -17.12 2.01 6.33
N VAL A 13 -16.57 0.84 6.06
CA VAL A 13 -15.97 -0.04 7.06
C VAL A 13 -14.46 0.11 7.01
N GLY A 14 -13.87 0.69 8.06
CA GLY A 14 -12.46 1.08 8.16
C GLY A 14 -12.24 2.56 7.91
N SER A 15 -11.59 3.25 8.86
CA SER A 15 -11.37 4.71 8.85
C SER A 15 -9.91 5.12 8.62
N ARG A 16 -9.09 4.24 7.97
CA ARG A 16 -7.73 4.59 7.55
C ARG A 16 -7.73 5.23 6.15
N CYS A 17 -6.58 5.27 5.48
CA CYS A 17 -6.38 5.97 4.19
C CYS A 17 -7.53 5.82 3.18
N ALA A 18 -7.98 4.59 2.90
CA ALA A 18 -9.01 4.37 1.88
C ALA A 18 -10.40 4.84 2.34
N GLY A 19 -10.75 4.54 3.58
CA GLY A 19 -12.07 4.87 4.12
C GLY A 19 -12.25 6.37 4.32
N THR A 20 -11.28 7.06 4.92
CA THR A 20 -11.34 8.51 5.09
C THR A 20 -11.31 9.24 3.75
N ALA A 21 -10.52 8.74 2.79
CA ALA A 21 -10.49 9.32 1.44
C ALA A 21 -11.82 9.16 0.70
N ALA A 22 -12.57 8.09 0.94
CA ALA A 22 -13.93 7.93 0.42
C ALA A 22 -14.93 8.80 1.19
N ALA A 23 -14.81 8.89 2.53
CA ALA A 23 -15.75 9.61 3.37
C ALA A 23 -15.80 11.12 3.05
N VAL A 24 -14.63 11.76 2.84
CA VAL A 24 -14.52 13.22 2.67
C VAL A 24 -15.37 13.74 1.51
N PRO A 25 -15.30 13.22 0.27
CA PRO A 25 -16.11 13.76 -0.83
C PRO A 25 -17.62 13.55 -0.63
N TYR A 26 -18.04 12.38 -0.13
CA TYR A 26 -19.45 12.14 0.16
C TYR A 26 -19.98 13.10 1.22
N ALA A 27 -19.25 13.29 2.33
CA ALA A 27 -19.67 14.19 3.39
C ALA A 27 -19.73 15.65 2.92
N ARG A 28 -18.74 16.11 2.12
CA ARG A 28 -18.75 17.44 1.50
C ARG A 28 -19.91 17.66 0.53
N ALA A 29 -20.39 16.60 -0.10
CA ALA A 29 -21.58 16.64 -0.95
C ALA A 29 -22.91 16.63 -0.15
N GLY A 30 -22.84 16.66 1.19
CA GLY A 30 -24.00 16.66 2.07
C GLY A 30 -24.64 15.29 2.27
N ARG A 31 -23.96 14.18 1.89
CA ARG A 31 -24.46 12.82 2.13
C ARG A 31 -24.26 12.44 3.60
N LYS A 32 -25.19 11.68 4.15
CA LYS A 32 -25.04 11.10 5.47
C LYS A 32 -24.09 9.91 5.41
N VAL A 33 -22.84 10.11 5.87
CA VAL A 33 -21.77 9.11 5.83
C VAL A 33 -21.50 8.60 7.24
N VAL A 34 -21.59 7.29 7.43
CA VAL A 34 -21.18 6.61 8.67
C VAL A 34 -19.94 5.78 8.39
N VAL A 35 -18.87 6.02 9.13
CA VAL A 35 -17.61 5.28 9.03
C VAL A 35 -17.41 4.47 10.31
N LEU A 36 -17.28 3.15 10.19
CA LEU A 36 -17.17 2.22 11.31
C LEU A 36 -15.73 1.68 11.36
N ASP A 37 -15.08 1.81 12.49
CA ASP A 37 -13.76 1.21 12.71
C ASP A 37 -13.72 0.43 14.03
N LYS A 38 -13.24 -0.81 13.98
CA LYS A 38 -13.08 -1.63 15.19
C LYS A 38 -11.94 -1.15 16.10
N GLY A 39 -11.05 -0.34 15.60
CA GLY A 39 -9.94 0.24 16.35
C GLY A 39 -10.30 1.53 17.05
N ARG A 40 -9.33 2.06 17.76
CA ARG A 40 -9.33 3.39 18.36
C ARG A 40 -8.15 4.19 17.81
N PHE A 41 -8.32 5.47 17.58
CA PHE A 41 -7.24 6.35 17.09
C PHE A 41 -6.71 7.24 18.22
N PRO A 42 -5.41 7.57 18.20
CA PRO A 42 -4.39 7.17 17.22
C PRO A 42 -3.97 5.71 17.37
N ALA A 43 -3.71 5.02 16.24
CA ALA A 43 -3.25 3.63 16.23
C ALA A 43 -2.30 3.37 15.06
N ASP A 44 -1.16 2.75 15.36
CA ASP A 44 -0.15 2.40 14.38
C ASP A 44 -0.53 1.14 13.57
N THR A 45 0.06 0.99 12.40
CA THR A 45 -0.09 -0.19 11.53
C THR A 45 1.17 -0.42 10.69
N LEU A 46 1.34 -1.64 10.21
CA LEU A 46 2.46 -1.98 9.34
C LEU A 46 2.29 -1.35 7.95
N SER A 47 3.29 -0.57 7.52
CA SER A 47 3.28 0.16 6.24
C SER A 47 4.71 0.60 5.87
N THR A 48 4.94 1.12 4.67
CA THR A 48 6.16 1.87 4.32
C THR A 48 6.14 3.31 4.83
N HIS A 49 4.99 3.80 5.27
CA HIS A 49 4.80 5.15 5.82
C HIS A 49 5.18 6.29 4.87
N VAL A 50 5.50 6.01 3.61
CA VAL A 50 5.97 6.98 2.63
C VAL A 50 4.90 7.31 1.60
N LEU A 51 4.75 8.60 1.31
CA LEU A 51 4.00 9.14 0.19
C LEU A 51 4.95 9.96 -0.68
N VAL A 52 5.16 9.55 -1.91
CA VAL A 52 5.86 10.33 -2.93
C VAL A 52 4.97 11.46 -3.45
N PRO A 53 5.46 12.45 -4.21
CA PRO A 53 4.69 13.67 -4.55
C PRO A 53 3.27 13.43 -5.04
N ASN A 54 3.02 12.44 -5.90
CA ASN A 54 1.66 12.12 -6.36
C ASN A 54 0.75 11.58 -5.25
N GLY A 55 1.32 10.98 -4.20
CA GLY A 55 0.59 10.55 -3.01
C GLY A 55 0.34 11.71 -2.04
N VAL A 56 1.31 12.62 -1.90
CA VAL A 56 1.14 13.87 -1.12
C VAL A 56 0.07 14.75 -1.76
N GLN A 57 -0.02 14.79 -3.09
CA GLN A 57 -1.11 15.47 -3.80
C GLN A 57 -2.49 14.96 -3.40
N GLU A 58 -2.65 13.66 -3.12
CA GLU A 58 -3.95 13.14 -2.67
C GLU A 58 -4.32 13.67 -1.26
N LEU A 59 -3.33 13.86 -0.36
CA LEU A 59 -3.56 14.55 0.91
C LEU A 59 -4.04 16.00 0.70
N GLN A 60 -3.45 16.70 -0.28
CA GLN A 60 -3.87 18.07 -0.64
C GLN A 60 -5.31 18.08 -1.16
N LYS A 61 -5.68 17.19 -2.07
CA LYS A 61 -7.06 17.07 -2.61
C LYS A 61 -8.10 16.77 -1.53
N MET A 62 -7.71 16.00 -0.51
CA MET A 62 -8.56 15.73 0.66
C MET A 62 -8.68 16.92 1.60
N GLY A 63 -7.76 17.89 1.53
CA GLY A 63 -7.62 18.98 2.51
C GLY A 63 -6.92 18.57 3.81
N ALA A 64 -6.19 17.46 3.80
CA ALA A 64 -5.47 16.94 4.97
C ALA A 64 -3.99 17.41 5.02
N LEU A 65 -3.47 17.97 3.91
CA LEU A 65 -2.03 18.25 3.78
C LEU A 65 -1.52 19.22 4.83
N ASP A 66 -2.23 20.32 5.09
CA ASP A 66 -1.80 21.34 6.05
C ASP A 66 -1.72 20.78 7.48
N ARG A 67 -2.69 19.93 7.87
CA ARG A 67 -2.68 19.21 9.13
C ARG A 67 -1.48 18.27 9.25
N ILE A 68 -1.13 17.56 8.18
CA ILE A 68 0.07 16.72 8.14
C ILE A 68 1.34 17.56 8.22
N LEU A 69 1.43 18.68 7.52
CA LEU A 69 2.61 19.55 7.55
C LEU A 69 2.82 20.22 8.92
N ALA A 70 1.74 20.47 9.66
CA ALA A 70 1.80 21.00 11.03
C ALA A 70 2.48 20.04 12.03
N LEU A 71 2.58 18.74 11.70
CA LEU A 71 3.33 17.76 12.50
C LEU A 71 4.86 17.93 12.39
N GLY A 72 5.35 18.78 11.47
CA GLY A 72 6.77 19.06 11.28
C GLY A 72 7.57 17.93 10.62
N PRO A 73 7.05 17.27 9.53
CA PRO A 73 7.77 16.21 8.86
C PRO A 73 8.94 16.73 8.04
N SER A 74 9.97 15.89 7.86
CA SER A 74 10.98 16.09 6.84
C SER A 74 10.37 16.03 5.44
N ARG A 75 10.85 16.89 4.53
CA ARG A 75 10.42 16.93 3.12
C ARG A 75 11.55 16.42 2.23
N SER A 76 11.41 15.23 1.68
CA SER A 76 12.42 14.62 0.80
C SER A 76 12.14 14.96 -0.65
N ARG A 77 12.99 15.78 -1.28
CA ARG A 77 12.86 16.20 -2.68
C ARG A 77 13.58 15.29 -3.65
N TYR A 78 14.43 14.42 -3.15
CA TYR A 78 15.23 13.51 -3.96
C TYR A 78 14.94 12.07 -3.62
N LEU A 79 15.17 11.19 -4.60
CA LEU A 79 15.33 9.76 -4.43
C LEU A 79 16.79 9.42 -4.73
N THR A 80 17.44 8.70 -3.82
CA THR A 80 18.81 8.22 -3.99
C THR A 80 18.83 6.69 -3.94
N LEU A 81 19.45 6.04 -4.90
CA LEU A 81 19.75 4.60 -4.90
C LEU A 81 21.26 4.41 -4.84
N LYS A 82 21.70 3.58 -3.88
CA LYS A 82 23.10 3.12 -3.75
C LYS A 82 23.15 1.60 -3.86
N ASP A 83 23.95 1.10 -4.81
CA ASP A 83 24.14 -0.33 -5.08
C ASP A 83 25.61 -0.58 -5.44
N GLY A 84 26.44 -0.84 -4.45
CA GLY A 84 27.90 -0.91 -4.60
C GLY A 84 28.51 0.42 -5.09
N ASP A 85 29.11 0.39 -6.28
CA ASP A 85 29.69 1.57 -6.97
C ASP A 85 28.64 2.43 -7.72
N LEU A 86 27.42 1.95 -7.85
CA LEU A 86 26.35 2.68 -8.52
C LEU A 86 25.64 3.61 -7.52
N GLU A 87 25.64 4.89 -7.85
CA GLU A 87 24.80 5.88 -7.17
C GLU A 87 23.93 6.62 -8.19
N ILE A 88 22.63 6.71 -7.89
CA ILE A 88 21.64 7.46 -8.66
C ILE A 88 20.99 8.42 -7.68
N ARG A 89 20.99 9.72 -8.00
CA ARG A 89 20.27 10.74 -7.23
C ARG A 89 19.43 11.56 -8.19
N GLU A 90 18.13 11.49 -8.04
CA GLU A 90 17.16 12.14 -8.91
C GLU A 90 16.17 12.98 -8.10
N ARG A 91 15.83 14.16 -8.61
CA ARG A 91 14.79 15.00 -8.04
C ARG A 91 13.41 14.47 -8.45
N PHE A 92 12.46 14.50 -7.52
CA PHE A 92 11.08 14.18 -7.87
C PHE A 92 10.48 15.23 -8.81
N ARG A 93 9.78 14.75 -9.84
CA ARG A 93 8.94 15.60 -10.70
C ARG A 93 7.74 16.10 -9.89
N PRO A 94 7.42 17.39 -9.93
CA PRO A 94 6.32 17.95 -9.17
C PRO A 94 4.96 17.50 -9.69
N PHE A 95 4.00 17.34 -8.77
CA PHE A 95 2.58 17.17 -9.03
C PHE A 95 1.82 18.30 -8.37
N SER A 96 1.14 19.15 -9.16
CA SER A 96 0.41 20.33 -8.64
C SER A 96 1.24 21.20 -7.67
N GLY A 97 2.50 21.43 -8.00
CA GLY A 97 3.43 22.21 -7.18
C GLY A 97 4.10 21.45 -6.03
N ILE A 98 3.74 20.19 -5.78
CA ILE A 98 4.35 19.35 -4.74
C ILE A 98 5.52 18.58 -5.36
N ASP A 99 6.75 18.86 -4.93
CA ASP A 99 8.00 18.27 -5.41
C ASP A 99 8.72 17.44 -4.34
N TYR A 100 8.02 17.08 -3.26
CA TYR A 100 8.60 16.36 -2.12
C TYR A 100 7.76 15.16 -1.71
N ALA A 101 8.44 14.16 -1.18
CA ALA A 101 7.84 13.03 -0.48
C ALA A 101 7.77 13.30 1.03
N LEU A 102 6.85 12.61 1.70
CA LEU A 102 6.66 12.61 3.15
C LEU A 102 6.69 11.18 3.68
N CYS A 103 7.32 10.98 4.83
CA CYS A 103 7.25 9.74 5.61
C CYS A 103 6.66 10.06 6.97
N ILE A 104 5.42 9.63 7.21
CA ILE A 104 4.67 9.97 8.42
C ILE A 104 4.32 8.70 9.19
N PRO A 105 4.57 8.62 10.51
CA PRO A 105 4.05 7.55 11.35
C PRO A 105 2.54 7.39 11.18
N ARG A 106 2.07 6.14 11.07
CA ARG A 106 0.68 5.86 10.70
C ARG A 106 -0.33 6.26 11.78
N ASP A 107 0.07 6.23 13.05
CA ASP A 107 -0.76 6.77 14.14
C ASP A 107 -1.05 8.26 13.94
N GLN A 108 -0.06 9.05 13.56
CA GLN A 108 -0.20 10.48 13.30
C GLN A 108 -0.94 10.74 11.98
N GLN A 109 -0.54 10.06 10.90
CA GLN A 109 -1.17 10.26 9.59
C GLN A 109 -2.64 9.84 9.60
N ASP A 110 -2.95 8.64 10.12
CA ASP A 110 -4.32 8.15 10.13
C ASP A 110 -5.22 9.02 11.03
N MET A 111 -4.71 9.52 12.16
CA MET A 111 -5.44 10.46 12.99
C MET A 111 -5.76 11.77 12.25
N ALA A 112 -4.77 12.36 11.55
CA ALA A 112 -4.99 13.56 10.76
C ALA A 112 -6.04 13.36 9.66
N LEU A 113 -6.09 12.17 9.03
CA LEU A 113 -7.10 11.83 8.04
C LEU A 113 -8.49 11.66 8.66
N VAL A 114 -8.58 11.03 9.83
CA VAL A 114 -9.83 10.86 10.60
C VAL A 114 -10.40 12.22 10.98
N GLU A 115 -9.58 13.13 11.49
CA GLU A 115 -10.02 14.48 11.83
C GLU A 115 -10.49 15.26 10.60
N THR A 116 -9.78 15.15 9.48
CA THR A 116 -10.21 15.78 8.22
C THR A 116 -11.56 15.25 7.74
N ALA A 117 -11.83 13.96 7.92
CA ALA A 117 -13.11 13.38 7.54
C ALA A 117 -14.24 13.81 8.50
N ARG A 118 -13.97 13.92 9.81
CA ARG A 118 -14.91 14.47 10.80
C ARG A 118 -15.28 15.92 10.49
N GLU A 119 -14.30 16.75 10.19
CA GLU A 119 -14.51 18.15 9.80
C GLU A 119 -15.31 18.27 8.50
N ALA A 120 -15.18 17.31 7.59
CA ALA A 120 -16.01 17.25 6.39
C ALA A 120 -17.48 16.84 6.67
N GLY A 121 -17.79 16.38 7.88
CA GLY A 121 -19.14 15.98 8.31
C GLY A 121 -19.38 14.46 8.36
N ALA A 122 -18.35 13.63 8.23
CA ALA A 122 -18.49 12.19 8.37
C ALA A 122 -18.64 11.77 9.84
N ASP A 123 -19.62 10.90 10.14
CA ASP A 123 -19.82 10.28 11.44
C ASP A 123 -18.87 9.08 11.58
N ILE A 124 -17.72 9.30 12.25
CA ILE A 124 -16.70 8.26 12.46
C ILE A 124 -16.87 7.64 13.84
N ARG A 125 -17.24 6.36 13.86
CA ARG A 125 -17.48 5.56 15.04
C ARG A 125 -16.34 4.57 15.25
N GLU A 126 -15.50 4.86 16.23
CA GLU A 126 -14.42 3.99 16.69
C GLU A 126 -14.98 2.87 17.56
N ARG A 127 -14.23 1.78 17.76
CA ARG A 127 -14.61 0.59 18.55
C ARG A 127 -15.88 -0.09 18.04
N THR A 128 -16.29 0.20 16.82
CA THR A 128 -17.49 -0.38 16.21
C THR A 128 -17.08 -1.45 15.20
N LYS A 129 -17.39 -2.69 15.50
CA LYS A 129 -17.07 -3.85 14.69
C LYS A 129 -18.24 -4.17 13.76
N VAL A 130 -17.93 -4.37 12.48
CA VAL A 130 -18.90 -4.91 11.52
C VAL A 130 -18.85 -6.43 11.55
N ASP A 131 -20.00 -7.03 11.80
CA ASP A 131 -20.17 -8.47 11.94
C ASP A 131 -20.71 -9.13 10.67
N GLU A 132 -21.66 -8.48 9.98
CA GLU A 132 -22.30 -9.00 8.77
C GLU A 132 -22.67 -7.88 7.82
N VAL A 133 -22.80 -8.21 6.53
CA VAL A 133 -23.44 -7.37 5.52
C VAL A 133 -24.90 -7.75 5.40
N VAL A 134 -25.80 -6.76 5.47
CA VAL A 134 -27.24 -6.96 5.34
C VAL A 134 -27.62 -6.97 3.86
N TRP A 135 -28.37 -7.98 3.45
CA TRP A 135 -28.76 -8.20 2.07
C TRP A 135 -30.29 -8.08 1.87
N ARG A 136 -30.69 -7.53 0.72
CA ARG A 136 -32.07 -7.53 0.24
C ARG A 136 -32.06 -7.72 -1.26
N ASP A 137 -32.77 -8.73 -1.76
CA ASP A 137 -32.92 -9.04 -3.19
C ASP A 137 -31.57 -9.07 -3.95
N GLY A 138 -30.54 -9.70 -3.35
CA GLY A 138 -29.20 -9.82 -3.94
C GLY A 138 -28.35 -8.54 -3.90
N ARG A 139 -28.80 -7.47 -3.22
CA ARG A 139 -28.09 -6.21 -3.04
C ARG A 139 -27.66 -6.04 -1.60
N ALA A 140 -26.43 -5.57 -1.37
CA ALA A 140 -26.01 -5.10 -0.07
C ALA A 140 -26.77 -3.81 0.28
N VAL A 141 -27.48 -3.80 1.41
CA VAL A 141 -28.30 -2.67 1.84
C VAL A 141 -27.93 -2.13 3.21
N GLY A 142 -26.86 -2.66 3.81
CA GLY A 142 -26.43 -2.22 5.13
C GLY A 142 -25.41 -3.16 5.77
N VAL A 143 -25.15 -2.93 7.03
CA VAL A 143 -24.32 -3.79 7.88
C VAL A 143 -24.97 -4.00 9.24
N ARG A 144 -24.74 -5.17 9.84
CA ARG A 144 -24.91 -5.41 11.28
C ARG A 144 -23.57 -5.14 11.95
N CYS A 145 -23.60 -4.38 13.03
CA CYS A 145 -22.40 -3.99 13.75
C CYS A 145 -22.62 -4.01 15.25
N SER A 146 -21.52 -4.09 15.99
CA SER A 146 -21.51 -4.10 17.44
C SER A 146 -20.58 -3.00 17.99
N PHE A 147 -21.06 -2.35 19.05
CA PHE A 147 -20.29 -1.41 19.86
C PHE A 147 -20.45 -1.82 21.32
N ASP A 148 -19.37 -2.21 21.95
CA ASP A 148 -19.38 -2.92 23.24
C ASP A 148 -20.33 -4.14 23.15
N ASP A 149 -21.39 -4.23 23.97
CA ASP A 149 -22.38 -5.33 23.97
C ASP A 149 -23.65 -4.99 23.16
N ASP A 150 -23.73 -3.81 22.54
CA ASP A 150 -24.90 -3.37 21.78
C ASP A 150 -24.78 -3.74 20.32
N GLU A 151 -25.67 -4.58 19.81
CA GLU A 151 -25.80 -4.92 18.39
C GLU A 151 -26.92 -4.09 17.74
N TYR A 152 -26.61 -3.56 16.53
CA TYR A 152 -27.58 -2.79 15.75
C TYR A 152 -27.29 -2.89 14.25
N GLU A 153 -28.26 -2.50 13.44
CA GLU A 153 -28.10 -2.42 11.99
C GLU A 153 -28.02 -0.97 11.51
N ILE A 154 -27.23 -0.74 10.50
CA ILE A 154 -27.23 0.51 9.74
C ILE A 154 -27.56 0.15 8.31
N HIS A 155 -28.59 0.77 7.73
CA HIS A 155 -28.97 0.59 6.33
C HIS A 155 -28.47 1.76 5.49
N ALA A 156 -27.99 1.46 4.27
CA ALA A 156 -27.45 2.46 3.34
C ALA A 156 -27.63 2.04 1.87
N LYS A 157 -27.44 2.99 0.96
CA LYS A 157 -27.46 2.77 -0.49
C LYS A 157 -26.18 2.09 -0.99
N LEU A 158 -25.06 2.31 -0.27
CA LEU A 158 -23.74 1.75 -0.58
C LEU A 158 -22.99 1.35 0.68
N VAL A 159 -22.41 0.15 0.66
CA VAL A 159 -21.48 -0.37 1.67
C VAL A 159 -20.07 -0.40 1.09
N VAL A 160 -19.13 0.32 1.69
CA VAL A 160 -17.72 0.36 1.27
C VAL A 160 -16.86 -0.39 2.28
N GLY A 161 -16.26 -1.51 1.89
CA GLY A 161 -15.21 -2.18 2.65
C GLY A 161 -13.86 -1.48 2.41
N ALA A 162 -13.33 -0.84 3.46
CA ALA A 162 -12.01 -0.21 3.50
C ALA A 162 -11.19 -0.74 4.69
N ASP A 163 -11.50 -1.95 5.12
CA ASP A 163 -11.06 -2.63 6.35
C ASP A 163 -9.78 -3.46 6.16
N GLY A 164 -9.05 -3.18 5.06
CA GLY A 164 -7.70 -3.65 4.84
C GLY A 164 -7.60 -5.11 4.37
N ARG A 165 -6.41 -5.68 4.48
CA ARG A 165 -6.07 -7.00 3.91
C ARG A 165 -6.95 -8.15 4.41
N ARG A 166 -7.36 -8.10 5.68
CA ARG A 166 -8.25 -9.08 6.33
C ARG A 166 -9.69 -8.58 6.36
N SER A 167 -10.14 -8.06 5.22
CA SER A 167 -11.46 -7.45 5.08
C SER A 167 -12.60 -8.41 5.45
N ARG A 168 -13.39 -8.00 6.44
CA ARG A 168 -14.64 -8.66 6.79
C ARG A 168 -15.65 -8.47 5.66
N VAL A 169 -15.73 -7.25 5.12
CA VAL A 169 -16.65 -6.97 4.02
C VAL A 169 -16.35 -7.85 2.80
N ALA A 170 -15.07 -8.01 2.40
CA ALA A 170 -14.72 -8.89 1.30
C ALA A 170 -15.17 -10.34 1.51
N SER A 171 -15.09 -10.83 2.76
CA SER A 171 -15.60 -12.17 3.12
C SER A 171 -17.12 -12.25 3.00
N GLU A 172 -17.84 -11.26 3.54
CA GLU A 172 -19.30 -11.24 3.57
C GLU A 172 -19.94 -11.09 2.19
N VAL A 173 -19.26 -10.36 1.27
CA VAL A 173 -19.76 -10.19 -0.11
C VAL A 173 -19.28 -11.29 -1.06
N GLY A 174 -18.65 -12.37 -0.57
CA GLY A 174 -18.13 -13.47 -1.39
C GLY A 174 -16.99 -13.05 -2.33
N ALA A 175 -16.23 -12.01 -1.99
CA ALA A 175 -15.11 -11.51 -2.77
C ALA A 175 -13.74 -11.74 -2.10
N TRP A 176 -13.67 -12.66 -1.13
CA TRP A 176 -12.44 -12.95 -0.39
C TRP A 176 -11.32 -13.49 -1.28
N GLU A 177 -11.66 -14.46 -2.15
CA GLU A 177 -10.66 -15.07 -3.02
C GLU A 177 -10.22 -14.12 -4.12
N PRO A 178 -8.91 -13.90 -4.29
CA PRO A 178 -8.41 -13.06 -5.35
C PRO A 178 -8.50 -13.73 -6.72
N TYR A 179 -8.91 -12.99 -7.74
CA TYR A 179 -8.81 -13.46 -9.12
C TYR A 179 -7.39 -13.36 -9.70
N ARG A 180 -6.52 -12.63 -9.02
CA ARG A 180 -5.10 -12.50 -9.33
C ARG A 180 -4.31 -12.38 -8.04
N ALA A 181 -3.26 -13.19 -7.89
CA ALA A 181 -2.36 -13.14 -6.74
C ALA A 181 -0.92 -13.43 -7.13
N SER A 182 0.03 -12.93 -6.35
CA SER A 182 1.45 -13.25 -6.45
C SER A 182 2.03 -13.36 -5.05
N LYS A 183 2.58 -14.54 -4.74
CA LYS A 183 3.33 -14.73 -3.49
C LYS A 183 4.72 -14.14 -3.66
N ASN A 184 5.01 -13.11 -2.88
CA ASN A 184 6.27 -12.40 -2.94
C ASN A 184 7.35 -13.06 -2.06
N GLY A 185 8.61 -12.95 -2.49
CA GLY A 185 9.73 -13.61 -1.82
C GLY A 185 10.40 -12.75 -0.75
N ARG A 186 10.01 -11.47 -0.58
CA ARG A 186 10.61 -10.60 0.44
C ARG A 186 9.80 -10.56 1.72
N GLY A 187 10.53 -10.46 2.83
CA GLY A 187 10.02 -10.03 4.12
C GLY A 187 10.22 -8.54 4.33
N PHE A 188 9.54 -7.99 5.30
CA PHE A 188 9.53 -6.57 5.61
C PHE A 188 9.83 -6.38 7.09
N VAL A 189 10.89 -5.63 7.40
CA VAL A 189 11.34 -5.36 8.77
C VAL A 189 11.58 -3.86 8.88
N PHE A 190 11.05 -3.19 9.89
CA PHE A 190 11.29 -1.78 10.09
C PHE A 190 11.33 -1.35 11.54
N ARG A 191 11.97 -0.21 11.78
CA ARG A 191 11.91 0.55 13.02
C ARG A 191 12.20 2.02 12.78
N TYR A 192 11.73 2.86 13.68
CA TYR A 192 12.11 4.27 13.77
C TYR A 192 13.37 4.42 14.59
N VAL A 193 14.21 5.38 14.20
CA VAL A 193 15.44 5.76 14.89
C VAL A 193 15.57 7.28 14.95
N ASP A 194 16.36 7.80 15.86
CA ASP A 194 16.84 9.18 15.73
C ASP A 194 17.91 9.22 14.64
N ASP A 195 17.78 10.17 13.71
CA ASP A 195 18.73 10.30 12.62
C ASP A 195 20.08 10.81 13.18
N PRO A 196 21.22 10.14 12.87
CA PRO A 196 22.53 10.62 13.32
C PRO A 196 22.86 12.05 12.88
N LEU A 197 22.28 12.49 11.77
CA LEU A 197 22.43 13.84 11.22
C LEU A 197 21.36 14.82 11.75
N GLY A 198 20.45 14.36 12.59
CA GLY A 198 19.36 15.16 13.12
C GLY A 198 18.52 15.79 12.02
N THR A 199 18.27 17.11 12.15
CA THR A 199 17.52 17.90 11.14
C THR A 199 18.33 18.20 9.88
N ASP A 200 19.65 17.97 9.88
CA ASP A 200 20.53 18.14 8.72
C ASP A 200 20.59 16.88 7.84
N ALA A 201 19.75 15.88 8.12
CA ALA A 201 19.58 14.70 7.30
C ALA A 201 19.27 15.09 5.84
N PRO A 202 19.81 14.35 4.85
CA PRO A 202 19.57 14.65 3.43
C PRO A 202 18.07 14.74 3.12
N ASP A 203 17.68 15.70 2.28
CA ASP A 203 16.31 15.85 1.78
C ASP A 203 15.97 14.79 0.71
N ALA A 204 16.31 13.53 1.00
CA ALA A 204 16.20 12.39 0.10
C ALA A 204 15.57 11.17 0.77
N LEU A 205 14.76 10.44 0.02
CA LEU A 205 14.48 9.03 0.30
C LEU A 205 15.68 8.22 -0.20
N GLU A 206 16.29 7.43 0.65
CA GLU A 206 17.47 6.66 0.28
C GLU A 206 17.15 5.16 0.19
N ILE A 207 17.64 4.51 -0.86
CA ILE A 207 17.58 3.06 -1.09
C ILE A 207 19.01 2.54 -1.11
N HIS A 208 19.35 1.67 -0.18
CA HIS A 208 20.65 1.03 -0.08
C HIS A 208 20.51 -0.45 -0.41
N ARG A 209 21.18 -0.94 -1.44
CA ARG A 209 21.19 -2.37 -1.83
C ARG A 209 22.53 -3.01 -1.52
N ALA A 210 22.50 -4.16 -0.89
CA ALA A 210 23.68 -5.04 -0.67
C ALA A 210 23.21 -6.47 -0.35
N ASP A 211 23.89 -7.47 -0.90
CA ASP A 211 23.72 -8.89 -0.58
C ASP A 211 22.26 -9.40 -0.54
N GLY A 212 21.43 -8.86 -1.44
CA GLY A 212 20.00 -9.21 -1.52
C GLY A 212 19.08 -8.43 -0.58
N ASP A 213 19.61 -7.69 0.38
CA ASP A 213 18.84 -6.72 1.17
C ASP A 213 18.58 -5.44 0.38
N GLN A 214 17.40 -4.86 0.53
CA GLN A 214 17.08 -3.50 0.10
C GLN A 214 16.63 -2.69 1.30
N VAL A 215 17.49 -1.80 1.76
CA VAL A 215 17.22 -0.98 2.95
C VAL A 215 16.81 0.42 2.53
N LEU A 216 15.67 0.86 2.99
CA LEU A 216 15.19 2.23 2.81
C LEU A 216 15.54 3.05 4.05
N VAL A 217 16.07 4.25 3.86
CA VAL A 217 16.30 5.24 4.91
C VAL A 217 15.42 6.45 4.56
N LEU A 218 14.39 6.67 5.37
CA LEU A 218 13.29 7.57 5.05
C LEU A 218 13.17 8.63 6.15
N PRO A 219 13.69 9.87 5.93
CA PRO A 219 13.50 10.99 6.86
C PRO A 219 12.02 11.18 7.15
N SER A 220 11.65 11.27 8.44
CA SER A 220 10.27 11.11 8.89
C SER A 220 9.75 12.30 9.69
N CYS A 221 8.84 12.03 10.62
CA CYS A 221 8.14 13.00 11.46
C CYS A 221 8.30 12.62 12.95
N PRO A 222 8.63 13.60 13.82
CA PRO A 222 9.10 14.95 13.48
C PRO A 222 10.43 14.92 12.75
N ALA A 223 10.88 16.03 12.16
CA ALA A 223 12.20 16.15 11.57
C ALA A 223 13.29 15.75 12.58
N GLY A 224 14.33 15.03 12.10
CA GLY A 224 15.34 14.41 12.97
C GLY A 224 15.00 12.95 13.36
N ARG A 225 13.79 12.47 13.05
CA ARG A 225 13.44 11.03 13.10
C ARG A 225 13.57 10.42 11.72
N THR A 226 13.93 9.15 11.66
CA THR A 226 14.06 8.40 10.40
C THR A 226 13.43 7.03 10.55
N LEU A 227 12.68 6.61 9.55
CA LEU A 227 12.21 5.25 9.39
C LEU A 227 13.24 4.46 8.57
N VAL A 228 13.73 3.37 9.15
CA VAL A 228 14.61 2.43 8.44
C VAL A 228 13.84 1.15 8.19
N VAL A 229 13.77 0.77 6.91
CA VAL A 229 13.03 -0.41 6.43
C VAL A 229 13.98 -1.36 5.73
N ASN A 230 14.06 -2.59 6.15
CA ASN A 230 14.74 -3.65 5.39
C ASN A 230 13.72 -4.54 4.68
N MET A 231 13.83 -4.61 3.37
CA MET A 231 13.14 -5.57 2.52
C MET A 231 14.08 -6.73 2.22
N THR A 232 14.15 -7.67 3.14
CA THR A 232 15.03 -8.85 3.10
C THR A 232 14.34 -10.06 2.47
N ASP A 233 15.02 -11.20 2.35
CA ASP A 233 14.38 -12.47 2.00
C ASP A 233 13.33 -12.85 3.06
N ALA A 234 12.13 -13.29 2.64
CA ALA A 234 11.08 -13.75 3.55
C ALA A 234 11.56 -14.90 4.45
N ALA A 235 12.48 -15.74 3.97
CA ALA A 235 13.08 -16.82 4.73
C ALA A 235 13.99 -16.33 5.88
N ALA A 236 14.42 -15.05 5.86
CA ALA A 236 15.21 -14.47 6.95
C ALA A 236 14.35 -13.98 8.13
N ILE A 237 13.04 -13.81 7.96
CA ILE A 237 12.16 -13.27 9.01
C ILE A 237 12.18 -14.10 10.30
N PRO A 238 12.19 -15.45 10.28
CA PRO A 238 12.32 -16.23 11.51
C PRO A 238 13.60 -15.90 12.30
N ALA A 239 14.73 -15.63 11.64
CA ALA A 239 15.96 -15.24 12.30
C ALA A 239 15.83 -13.86 12.98
N TYR A 240 15.17 -12.88 12.32
CA TYR A 240 14.84 -11.59 12.93
C TYR A 240 13.93 -11.73 14.16
N ARG A 241 12.97 -12.66 14.12
CA ARG A 241 12.10 -12.93 15.29
C ARG A 241 12.88 -13.54 16.46
N LYS A 242 13.88 -14.37 16.17
CA LYS A 242 14.72 -15.02 17.18
C LYS A 242 15.69 -14.05 17.84
N ASP A 243 16.40 -13.24 17.07
CA ASP A 243 17.35 -12.24 17.54
C ASP A 243 17.36 -11.03 16.61
N PHE A 244 16.47 -10.09 16.90
CA PHE A 244 16.35 -8.87 16.10
C PHE A 244 17.65 -8.05 16.11
N HIS A 245 18.29 -7.90 17.27
CA HIS A 245 19.45 -7.02 17.41
C HIS A 245 20.65 -7.52 16.62
N ALA A 246 20.94 -8.82 16.69
CA ALA A 246 22.02 -9.42 15.93
C ALA A 246 21.78 -9.30 14.41
N GLN A 247 20.57 -9.60 13.94
CA GLN A 247 20.22 -9.49 12.51
C GLN A 247 20.27 -8.05 12.00
N TRP A 248 19.78 -7.10 12.80
CA TRP A 248 19.82 -5.67 12.48
C TRP A 248 21.25 -5.14 12.38
N LYS A 249 22.10 -5.48 13.35
CA LYS A 249 23.51 -5.13 13.33
C LYS A 249 24.22 -5.74 12.12
N ALA A 250 23.99 -7.02 11.85
CA ALA A 250 24.58 -7.71 10.69
C ALA A 250 24.16 -7.08 9.36
N MET A 251 22.89 -6.65 9.23
CA MET A 251 22.40 -5.92 8.06
C MET A 251 23.16 -4.61 7.83
N ILE A 252 23.36 -3.82 8.89
CA ILE A 252 24.12 -2.56 8.82
C ILE A 252 25.58 -2.83 8.44
N GLU A 253 26.22 -3.80 9.08
CA GLU A 253 27.65 -4.12 8.86
C GLU A 253 27.92 -4.64 7.44
N ARG A 254 26.99 -5.35 6.82
CA ARG A 254 27.14 -5.83 5.44
C ARG A 254 27.10 -4.73 4.37
N ASN A 255 26.60 -3.54 4.71
CA ASN A 255 26.48 -2.43 3.77
C ASN A 255 27.25 -1.21 4.26
N PRO A 256 28.50 -0.96 3.77
CA PRO A 256 29.32 0.15 4.24
C PRO A 256 28.67 1.53 4.05
N ALA A 257 27.93 1.75 2.95
CA ALA A 257 27.22 3.00 2.69
C ALA A 257 26.06 3.21 3.68
N LEU A 258 25.33 2.16 4.02
CA LEU A 258 24.29 2.17 5.05
C LEU A 258 24.88 2.39 6.44
N LYS A 259 26.00 1.72 6.75
CA LYS A 259 26.71 1.90 8.03
C LYS A 259 27.17 3.34 8.22
N ALA A 260 27.75 3.95 7.19
CA ALA A 260 28.15 5.35 7.24
C ALA A 260 26.95 6.30 7.41
N ARG A 261 25.74 5.92 6.91
CA ARG A 261 24.54 6.77 6.96
C ARG A 261 23.81 6.69 8.30
N ILE A 262 23.65 5.49 8.88
CA ILE A 262 22.79 5.25 10.05
C ILE A 262 23.46 4.38 11.13
N GLY A 263 24.76 4.07 11.02
CA GLY A 263 25.46 3.21 11.99
C GLY A 263 25.39 3.73 13.42
N ASP A 264 25.42 5.06 13.58
CA ASP A 264 25.38 5.75 14.86
C ASP A 264 23.95 6.18 15.29
N ALA A 265 22.92 5.62 14.67
CA ALA A 265 21.53 5.92 15.01
C ALA A 265 21.19 5.51 16.44
N THR A 266 20.46 6.36 17.13
CA THR A 266 20.05 6.19 18.54
C THR A 266 18.54 6.10 18.68
N ASN A 267 18.03 6.03 19.92
CA ASN A 267 16.60 5.99 20.26
C ASN A 267 15.81 5.03 19.38
N MET A 268 16.26 3.78 19.38
CA MET A 268 15.73 2.74 18.50
C MET A 268 14.33 2.32 18.93
N GLY A 269 13.33 2.72 18.15
CA GLY A 269 11.93 2.37 18.36
C GLY A 269 11.66 0.84 18.29
N LYS A 270 10.47 0.44 18.70
CA LYS A 270 10.03 -0.97 18.66
C LYS A 270 10.06 -1.50 17.21
N PRO A 271 10.70 -2.66 16.95
CA PRO A 271 10.73 -3.24 15.62
C PRO A 271 9.38 -3.85 15.23
N ARG A 272 9.07 -3.80 13.93
CA ARG A 272 7.92 -4.49 13.34
C ARG A 272 8.35 -5.28 12.13
N MET A 273 7.72 -6.44 11.88
CA MET A 273 8.09 -7.31 10.77
C MET A 273 6.95 -8.18 10.28
N THR A 274 7.03 -8.58 9.01
CA THR A 274 6.13 -9.55 8.38
C THR A 274 6.82 -10.29 7.23
N ALA A 275 6.43 -11.53 6.97
CA ALA A 275 6.74 -12.27 5.75
C ALA A 275 5.51 -12.47 4.86
N ASP A 276 4.33 -11.99 5.30
CA ASP A 276 3.08 -12.13 4.57
C ASP A 276 2.83 -10.90 3.69
N LEU A 277 3.36 -10.94 2.47
CA LEU A 277 3.28 -9.86 1.48
C LEU A 277 2.71 -10.35 0.14
N THR A 278 1.78 -11.32 0.16
CA THR A 278 1.09 -11.76 -1.05
C THR A 278 0.31 -10.61 -1.66
N SER A 279 0.71 -10.19 -2.86
CA SER A 279 0.01 -9.16 -3.64
C SER A 279 -1.22 -9.75 -4.31
N TYR A 280 -2.31 -9.00 -4.40
CA TYR A 280 -3.54 -9.52 -5.00
C TYR A 280 -4.47 -8.44 -5.55
N TYR A 281 -5.39 -8.90 -6.43
CA TYR A 281 -6.63 -8.21 -6.80
C TYR A 281 -7.81 -9.12 -6.50
N ARG A 282 -8.79 -8.58 -5.81
CA ARG A 282 -10.12 -9.16 -5.61
C ARG A 282 -11.13 -8.46 -6.51
N ARG A 283 -12.24 -9.15 -6.80
CA ARG A 283 -13.43 -8.46 -7.28
C ARG A 283 -13.78 -7.37 -6.27
N ALA A 284 -13.84 -6.12 -6.72
CA ALA A 284 -13.94 -5.01 -5.79
C ALA A 284 -15.28 -4.29 -5.84
N THR A 285 -16.24 -4.77 -6.63
CA THR A 285 -17.56 -4.18 -6.71
C THR A 285 -18.63 -5.22 -6.95
N GLY A 286 -19.84 -4.90 -6.53
CA GLY A 286 -21.06 -5.65 -6.76
C GLY A 286 -22.30 -4.83 -6.38
N PRO A 287 -23.51 -5.38 -6.51
CA PRO A 287 -24.72 -4.64 -6.22
C PRO A 287 -24.73 -4.05 -4.81
N GLY A 288 -24.62 -2.71 -4.72
CA GLY A 288 -24.64 -1.97 -3.46
C GLY A 288 -23.37 -2.07 -2.60
N TRP A 289 -22.24 -2.56 -3.12
CA TRP A 289 -20.99 -2.61 -2.35
C TRP A 289 -19.73 -2.36 -3.18
N ALA A 290 -18.68 -1.87 -2.50
CA ALA A 290 -17.34 -1.71 -3.06
C ALA A 290 -16.25 -2.10 -2.05
N LEU A 291 -15.04 -2.49 -2.53
CA LEU A 291 -13.85 -2.76 -1.72
C LEU A 291 -12.74 -1.78 -2.09
N ALA A 292 -12.47 -0.82 -1.22
CA ALA A 292 -11.45 0.20 -1.41
C ALA A 292 -10.14 -0.14 -0.67
N GLY A 293 -9.00 0.33 -1.19
CA GLY A 293 -7.67 0.05 -0.64
C GLY A 293 -7.36 -1.45 -0.60
N ASP A 294 -6.66 -1.88 0.47
CA ASP A 294 -6.21 -3.26 0.62
C ASP A 294 -7.35 -4.29 0.75
N ALA A 295 -8.57 -3.86 1.00
CA ALA A 295 -9.73 -4.75 0.97
C ALA A 295 -9.96 -5.31 -0.44
N GLY A 296 -9.75 -4.51 -1.48
CA GLY A 296 -9.95 -4.89 -2.89
C GLY A 296 -8.67 -5.26 -3.62
N HIS A 297 -7.54 -4.56 -3.35
CA HIS A 297 -6.26 -4.90 -3.97
C HIS A 297 -5.09 -4.50 -3.06
N PHE A 298 -4.11 -5.37 -2.97
CA PHE A 298 -2.88 -5.13 -2.22
C PHE A 298 -1.67 -5.32 -3.14
N LYS A 299 -0.71 -4.42 -3.02
CA LYS A 299 0.59 -4.50 -3.69
C LYS A 299 1.70 -4.59 -2.66
N ASP A 300 2.78 -5.27 -3.03
CA ASP A 300 3.97 -5.32 -2.20
C ASP A 300 4.46 -3.91 -1.86
N PRO A 301 4.84 -3.65 -0.60
CA PRO A 301 5.33 -2.35 -0.14
C PRO A 301 6.59 -1.86 -0.85
N VAL A 302 7.31 -2.72 -1.58
CA VAL A 302 8.50 -2.34 -2.38
C VAL A 302 8.22 -1.20 -3.37
N THR A 303 6.98 -1.07 -3.83
CA THR A 303 6.58 -0.01 -4.77
C THR A 303 6.37 1.35 -4.10
N GLY A 304 6.20 1.40 -2.77
CA GLY A 304 5.88 2.62 -2.03
C GLY A 304 4.52 3.26 -2.39
N ASN A 305 3.63 2.56 -3.11
CA ASN A 305 2.43 3.15 -3.71
C ASN A 305 1.11 2.72 -3.06
N GLY A 306 1.12 1.83 -2.06
CA GLY A 306 -0.11 1.30 -1.45
C GLY A 306 -1.00 2.39 -0.84
N MET A 307 -0.42 3.30 -0.06
CA MET A 307 -1.17 4.40 0.57
C MET A 307 -1.69 5.42 -0.46
N ARG A 308 -0.87 5.76 -1.48
CA ARG A 308 -1.33 6.62 -2.59
C ARG A 308 -2.56 6.03 -3.27
N ASP A 309 -2.55 4.73 -3.55
CA ASP A 309 -3.68 4.08 -4.21
C ASP A 309 -4.90 4.02 -3.31
N ALA A 310 -4.72 3.78 -2.02
CA ALA A 310 -5.80 3.82 -1.04
C ALA A 310 -6.46 5.21 -0.98
N LEU A 311 -5.67 6.28 -0.93
CA LEU A 311 -6.14 7.66 -0.94
C LEU A 311 -6.83 8.02 -2.26
N LYS A 312 -6.16 7.79 -3.40
CA LYS A 312 -6.69 8.13 -4.72
C LYS A 312 -7.99 7.41 -5.01
N PHE A 313 -8.01 6.09 -4.85
CA PHE A 313 -9.17 5.30 -5.23
C PHE A 313 -10.28 5.28 -4.19
N GLY A 314 -10.00 5.60 -2.92
CA GLY A 314 -11.02 5.98 -1.96
C GLY A 314 -11.77 7.24 -2.40
N ARG A 315 -11.04 8.32 -2.69
CA ARG A 315 -11.60 9.57 -3.18
C ARG A 315 -12.34 9.40 -4.53
N ARG A 316 -11.73 8.71 -5.50
CA ARG A 316 -12.34 8.48 -6.81
C ARG A 316 -13.62 7.65 -6.75
N LEU A 317 -13.71 6.68 -5.80
CA LEU A 317 -14.94 5.95 -5.55
C LEU A 317 -16.08 6.92 -5.26
N ALA A 318 -15.88 7.82 -4.30
CA ALA A 318 -16.90 8.77 -3.92
C ALA A 318 -17.23 9.73 -5.07
N GLU A 319 -16.25 10.30 -5.78
CA GLU A 319 -16.46 11.22 -6.88
C GLU A 319 -17.27 10.61 -8.04
N LEU A 320 -17.08 9.32 -8.33
CA LEU A 320 -17.79 8.65 -9.43
C LEU A 320 -19.19 8.18 -9.02
N THR A 321 -19.37 7.80 -7.77
CA THR A 321 -20.62 7.17 -7.33
C THR A 321 -21.60 8.11 -6.63
N GLU A 322 -21.10 9.23 -6.06
CA GLU A 322 -21.96 10.20 -5.37
C GLU A 322 -23.12 10.70 -6.25
N PRO A 323 -22.91 11.09 -7.52
CA PRO A 323 -24.00 11.58 -8.38
C PRO A 323 -25.05 10.51 -8.74
N THR A 324 -24.74 9.24 -8.45
CA THR A 324 -25.58 8.08 -8.83
C THR A 324 -26.15 7.32 -7.65
N LEU A 325 -25.87 7.74 -6.40
CA LEU A 325 -26.26 7.04 -5.17
C LEU A 325 -27.78 6.78 -5.05
N ASP A 326 -28.60 7.63 -5.64
CA ASP A 326 -30.06 7.53 -5.51
C ASP A 326 -30.69 6.63 -6.61
N ASP A 327 -29.88 6.13 -7.54
CA ASP A 327 -30.29 5.23 -8.60
C ASP A 327 -29.44 3.94 -8.58
N PRO A 328 -29.99 2.81 -8.11
CA PRO A 328 -29.24 1.58 -7.94
C PRO A 328 -28.56 1.05 -9.20
N GLU A 329 -29.18 1.18 -10.38
CA GLU A 329 -28.61 0.68 -11.63
C GLU A 329 -27.44 1.55 -12.10
N ARG A 330 -27.60 2.87 -12.03
CA ARG A 330 -26.54 3.83 -12.34
C ARG A 330 -25.38 3.73 -11.36
N LEU A 331 -25.67 3.50 -10.07
CA LEU A 331 -24.65 3.26 -9.06
C LEU A 331 -23.80 2.03 -9.41
N ASP A 332 -24.43 0.93 -9.79
CA ASP A 332 -23.72 -0.30 -10.14
C ASP A 332 -22.86 -0.13 -11.40
N VAL A 333 -23.27 0.71 -12.36
CA VAL A 333 -22.43 1.09 -13.51
C VAL A 333 -21.21 1.89 -13.03
N ALA A 334 -21.42 2.93 -12.23
CA ALA A 334 -20.35 3.79 -11.71
C ALA A 334 -19.33 3.00 -10.87
N LEU A 335 -19.78 2.01 -10.10
CA LEU A 335 -18.92 1.10 -9.35
C LEU A 335 -18.01 0.27 -10.27
N ARG A 336 -18.54 -0.27 -11.37
CA ARG A 336 -17.75 -1.02 -12.37
C ARG A 336 -16.72 -0.13 -13.07
N ASP A 337 -17.10 1.09 -13.40
CA ASP A 337 -16.22 2.06 -14.04
C ASP A 337 -15.07 2.45 -13.10
N TRP A 338 -15.37 2.66 -11.82
CA TRP A 338 -14.35 2.88 -10.79
C TRP A 338 -13.38 1.69 -10.64
N GLU A 339 -13.89 0.46 -10.58
CA GLU A 339 -13.04 -0.73 -10.50
C GLU A 339 -12.11 -0.83 -11.72
N SER A 340 -12.65 -0.54 -12.90
CA SER A 340 -11.89 -0.55 -14.16
C SER A 340 -10.81 0.54 -14.19
N GLU A 341 -11.12 1.77 -13.74
CA GLU A 341 -10.15 2.86 -13.60
C GLU A 341 -9.02 2.49 -12.62
N ARG A 342 -9.38 1.92 -11.47
CA ARG A 342 -8.40 1.47 -10.46
C ARG A 342 -7.45 0.42 -11.03
N ASP A 343 -7.99 -0.61 -11.65
CA ASP A 343 -7.20 -1.73 -12.17
C ASP A 343 -6.26 -1.25 -13.28
N ALA A 344 -6.75 -0.43 -14.20
CA ALA A 344 -5.93 0.13 -15.28
C ALA A 344 -4.77 0.99 -14.76
N ASP A 345 -5.01 1.83 -13.74
CA ASP A 345 -3.97 2.68 -13.15
C ASP A 345 -2.93 1.87 -12.35
N THR A 346 -3.34 0.79 -11.70
CA THR A 346 -2.49 0.10 -10.71
C THR A 346 -1.76 -1.13 -11.23
N ILE A 347 -2.18 -1.71 -12.36
CA ILE A 347 -1.69 -3.01 -12.86
C ILE A 347 -0.19 -3.01 -13.22
N SER A 348 0.30 -1.94 -13.85
CA SER A 348 1.71 -1.81 -14.22
C SER A 348 2.62 -1.82 -12.99
N THR A 349 2.23 -1.08 -11.95
CA THR A 349 2.95 -1.04 -10.67
C THR A 349 2.86 -2.37 -9.91
N TYR A 350 1.74 -3.09 -9.99
CA TYR A 350 1.60 -4.43 -9.42
C TYR A 350 2.62 -5.41 -10.02
N HIS A 351 2.74 -5.44 -11.31
CA HIS A 351 3.69 -6.33 -11.98
C HIS A 351 5.14 -5.93 -11.72
N TRP A 352 5.44 -4.63 -11.75
CA TRP A 352 6.77 -4.14 -11.39
C TRP A 352 7.13 -4.52 -9.95
N GLY A 353 6.23 -4.29 -9.00
CA GLY A 353 6.44 -4.66 -7.60
C GLY A 353 6.71 -6.16 -7.44
N ASN A 354 5.92 -7.03 -8.07
CA ASN A 354 6.13 -8.48 -7.98
C ASN A 354 7.50 -8.92 -8.54
N ARG A 355 8.06 -8.19 -9.52
CA ARG A 355 9.41 -8.43 -10.01
C ARG A 355 10.47 -8.01 -8.99
N GLU A 356 10.32 -6.82 -8.41
CA GLU A 356 11.27 -6.26 -7.44
C GLU A 356 11.30 -7.03 -6.11
N THR A 357 10.32 -7.88 -5.83
CA THR A 357 10.25 -8.69 -4.60
C THR A 357 11.01 -10.00 -4.68
N ARG A 358 11.70 -10.29 -5.79
CA ARG A 358 12.56 -11.47 -5.88
C ARG A 358 13.74 -11.30 -4.93
N PRO A 359 14.01 -12.30 -4.06
CA PRO A 359 15.18 -12.25 -3.20
C PRO A 359 16.46 -12.41 -4.04
N GLY A 360 17.58 -11.92 -3.49
CA GLY A 360 18.89 -12.01 -4.12
C GLY A 360 19.46 -10.63 -4.51
N ALA A 361 20.71 -10.64 -4.93
CA ALA A 361 21.41 -9.45 -5.39
C ALA A 361 20.80 -8.92 -6.70
N THR A 362 20.97 -7.63 -6.93
CA THR A 362 20.57 -7.00 -8.19
C THR A 362 21.27 -7.70 -9.36
N SER A 363 20.51 -8.15 -10.35
CA SER A 363 21.09 -8.83 -11.50
C SER A 363 22.00 -7.91 -12.30
N PRO A 364 23.03 -8.46 -12.98
CA PRO A 364 23.92 -7.67 -13.83
C PRO A 364 23.17 -6.86 -14.91
N LEU A 365 22.13 -7.43 -15.50
CA LEU A 365 21.32 -6.74 -16.51
C LEU A 365 20.54 -5.56 -15.91
N VAL A 366 19.86 -5.77 -14.79
CA VAL A 366 19.13 -4.70 -14.10
C VAL A 366 20.08 -3.60 -13.66
N ARG A 367 21.27 -3.96 -13.18
CA ARG A 367 22.28 -3.00 -12.75
C ARG A 367 22.79 -2.15 -13.93
N GLU A 368 23.01 -2.74 -15.12
CA GLU A 368 23.37 -1.97 -16.32
C GLU A 368 22.24 -1.07 -16.82
N VAL A 369 20.99 -1.49 -16.69
CA VAL A 369 19.85 -0.61 -16.97
C VAL A 369 19.84 0.57 -16.00
N LEU A 370 20.03 0.34 -14.71
CA LEU A 370 20.11 1.39 -13.70
C LEU A 370 21.29 2.35 -13.96
N ARG A 371 22.44 1.84 -14.42
CA ARG A 371 23.56 2.72 -14.83
C ARG A 371 23.20 3.72 -15.92
N THR A 372 22.23 3.39 -16.79
CA THR A 372 21.75 4.35 -17.79
C THR A 372 20.96 5.51 -17.19
N PHE A 373 20.53 5.39 -15.91
CA PHE A 373 19.83 6.46 -15.20
C PHE A 373 20.82 7.45 -14.56
N ALA A 374 21.97 6.97 -14.09
CA ALA A 374 22.96 7.77 -13.35
C ALA A 374 23.53 8.98 -14.13
N GLY A 375 23.42 9.00 -15.43
CA GLY A 375 23.89 10.13 -16.28
C GLY A 375 22.77 10.79 -17.08
N SER A 376 21.51 10.53 -16.73
CA SER A 376 20.35 11.06 -17.45
C SER A 376 19.94 12.43 -16.90
N GLU A 377 19.68 13.39 -17.78
CA GLU A 377 19.09 14.69 -17.41
C GLU A 377 17.64 14.53 -16.94
N GLU A 378 16.92 13.52 -17.47
CA GLU A 378 15.56 13.20 -17.10
C GLU A 378 15.54 12.24 -15.90
N PRO A 379 14.72 12.52 -14.88
CA PRO A 379 14.52 11.58 -13.78
C PRO A 379 13.85 10.30 -14.30
N ASN A 380 14.37 9.15 -13.91
CA ASN A 380 13.88 7.84 -14.37
C ASN A 380 13.39 7.00 -13.20
N LEU A 381 14.24 6.80 -12.21
CA LEU A 381 13.89 6.01 -11.02
C LEU A 381 12.81 6.72 -10.20
N SER A 382 13.00 8.01 -9.93
CA SER A 382 12.03 8.81 -9.18
C SER A 382 10.70 8.95 -9.94
N ASP A 383 10.72 9.08 -11.28
CA ASP A 383 9.50 9.09 -12.09
C ASP A 383 8.74 7.75 -12.02
N THR A 384 9.47 6.63 -11.92
CA THR A 384 8.85 5.30 -11.75
C THR A 384 8.12 5.19 -10.41
N PHE A 385 8.76 5.55 -9.30
CA PHE A 385 8.14 5.56 -7.97
C PHE A 385 6.99 6.57 -7.87
N ASN A 386 7.19 7.75 -8.45
CA ASN A 386 6.23 8.84 -8.47
C ASN A 386 5.11 8.66 -9.51
N ARG A 387 5.20 7.60 -10.34
CA ARG A 387 4.27 7.33 -11.46
C ARG A 387 4.09 8.52 -12.40
N ALA A 388 5.10 9.36 -12.53
CA ALA A 388 5.12 10.44 -13.50
C ALA A 388 5.24 9.90 -14.93
N ARG A 389 5.88 8.73 -15.05
CA ARG A 389 6.01 7.96 -16.29
C ARG A 389 5.73 6.48 -16.02
N PRO A 390 5.10 5.75 -16.96
CA PRO A 390 4.92 4.32 -16.80
C PRO A 390 6.27 3.59 -16.83
N VAL A 391 6.38 2.50 -16.05
CA VAL A 391 7.63 1.72 -15.89
C VAL A 391 8.21 1.32 -17.24
N GLU A 392 7.37 0.93 -18.19
CA GLU A 392 7.79 0.47 -19.53
C GLU A 392 8.35 1.60 -20.42
N ALA A 393 7.99 2.84 -20.13
CA ALA A 393 8.57 4.00 -20.81
C ALA A 393 9.94 4.37 -20.22
N VAL A 394 10.14 4.08 -18.94
CA VAL A 394 11.42 4.28 -18.24
C VAL A 394 12.38 3.14 -18.56
N ILE A 395 11.94 1.89 -18.45
CA ILE A 395 12.70 0.69 -18.84
C ILE A 395 12.34 0.36 -20.29
N SER A 396 12.82 1.18 -21.22
CA SER A 396 12.54 1.04 -22.64
C SER A 396 13.28 -0.14 -23.28
N PRO A 397 12.78 -0.72 -24.39
CA PRO A 397 13.44 -1.84 -25.07
C PRO A 397 14.87 -1.55 -25.48
N ASP A 398 15.18 -0.33 -25.91
CA ASP A 398 16.51 0.09 -26.29
C ASP A 398 17.49 0.11 -25.11
N ARG A 399 17.04 0.49 -23.92
CA ARG A 399 17.84 0.39 -22.68
C ARG A 399 18.11 -1.05 -22.29
N LEU A 400 17.11 -1.93 -22.39
CA LEU A 400 17.28 -3.36 -22.14
C LEU A 400 18.27 -3.99 -23.12
N VAL A 401 18.16 -3.70 -24.43
CA VAL A 401 19.08 -4.22 -25.44
C VAL A 401 20.49 -3.69 -25.22
N ARG A 402 20.67 -2.40 -24.96
CA ARG A 402 21.99 -1.80 -24.67
C ARG A 402 22.59 -2.40 -23.39
N GLY A 403 21.80 -2.56 -22.34
CA GLY A 403 22.24 -3.21 -21.11
C GLY A 403 22.70 -4.65 -21.36
N LEU A 404 21.91 -5.42 -22.09
CA LEU A 404 22.22 -6.79 -22.45
C LEU A 404 23.54 -6.90 -23.24
N ILE A 405 23.75 -6.04 -24.25
CA ILE A 405 24.99 -6.01 -25.04
C ILE A 405 26.19 -5.73 -24.14
N ARG A 406 26.09 -4.78 -23.22
CA ARG A 406 27.16 -4.44 -22.27
C ARG A 406 27.50 -5.60 -21.34
N VAL A 407 26.46 -6.21 -20.70
CA VAL A 407 26.67 -7.36 -19.81
C VAL A 407 27.28 -8.54 -20.57
N TRP A 408 26.80 -8.82 -21.79
CA TRP A 408 27.30 -9.92 -22.61
C TRP A 408 28.77 -9.76 -23.03
N ARG A 409 29.22 -8.51 -23.27
CA ARG A 409 30.58 -8.16 -23.64
C ARG A 409 31.51 -7.90 -22.48
N ALA A 410 31.00 -7.85 -21.26
CA ALA A 410 31.84 -7.59 -20.07
C ALA A 410 32.90 -8.68 -19.89
N PRO A 411 34.13 -8.32 -19.51
CA PRO A 411 35.18 -9.30 -19.17
C PRO A 411 34.68 -10.22 -18.02
N GLY A 412 34.80 -11.53 -18.19
CA GLY A 412 34.36 -12.51 -17.19
C GLY A 412 32.85 -12.72 -17.09
N ALA A 413 32.07 -12.24 -18.06
CA ALA A 413 30.62 -12.39 -18.07
C ALA A 413 30.16 -13.85 -18.00
N ASP A 414 29.32 -14.19 -17.02
CA ASP A 414 28.63 -15.47 -16.94
C ASP A 414 27.44 -15.49 -17.93
N ARG A 415 27.75 -15.89 -19.17
CA ARG A 415 26.74 -15.95 -20.24
C ARG A 415 25.62 -16.95 -19.95
N LYS A 416 25.86 -18.01 -19.13
CA LYS A 416 24.82 -18.96 -18.74
C LYS A 416 23.82 -18.30 -17.79
N ALA A 417 24.32 -17.60 -16.79
CA ALA A 417 23.48 -16.83 -15.88
C ALA A 417 22.64 -15.75 -16.62
N ILE A 418 23.25 -15.02 -17.55
CA ILE A 418 22.56 -14.03 -18.39
C ILE A 418 21.43 -14.68 -19.22
N LEU A 419 21.69 -15.82 -19.83
CA LEU A 419 20.67 -16.56 -20.61
C LEU A 419 19.54 -17.09 -19.70
N GLN A 420 19.88 -17.54 -18.51
CA GLN A 420 18.90 -18.01 -17.53
C GLN A 420 18.02 -16.84 -17.04
N GLU A 421 18.61 -15.69 -16.77
CA GLU A 421 17.90 -14.46 -16.45
C GLU A 421 16.94 -14.06 -17.58
N LEU A 422 17.42 -14.00 -18.82
CA LEU A 422 16.58 -13.69 -19.98
C LEU A 422 15.43 -14.65 -20.16
N ARG A 423 15.64 -15.96 -19.95
CA ARG A 423 14.56 -16.97 -20.00
C ARG A 423 13.48 -16.72 -18.96
N THR A 424 13.83 -16.13 -17.82
CA THR A 424 12.90 -15.82 -16.74
C THR A 424 12.23 -14.46 -16.94
N GLU A 425 12.99 -13.43 -17.35
CA GLU A 425 12.51 -12.06 -17.46
C GLU A 425 11.71 -11.79 -18.74
N LEU A 426 12.17 -12.32 -19.88
CA LEU A 426 11.55 -12.05 -21.17
C LEU A 426 10.08 -12.46 -21.27
N PRO A 427 9.66 -13.65 -20.80
CA PRO A 427 8.24 -14.03 -20.80
C PRO A 427 7.39 -13.09 -19.90
N MET A 428 7.95 -12.62 -18.79
CA MET A 428 7.24 -11.71 -17.91
C MET A 428 7.09 -10.33 -18.53
N GLU A 429 8.15 -9.80 -19.14
CA GLU A 429 8.12 -8.52 -19.85
C GLU A 429 7.14 -8.55 -21.03
N LEU A 430 7.14 -9.63 -21.80
CA LEU A 430 6.18 -9.85 -22.89
C LEU A 430 4.74 -9.98 -22.36
N SER A 431 4.55 -10.69 -21.24
CA SER A 431 3.24 -10.81 -20.59
C SER A 431 2.73 -9.44 -20.11
N LEU A 432 3.58 -8.61 -19.52
CA LEU A 432 3.27 -7.24 -19.10
C LEU A 432 2.77 -6.39 -20.28
N ARG A 433 3.53 -6.38 -21.37
CA ARG A 433 3.19 -5.62 -22.58
C ARG A 433 1.93 -6.15 -23.25
N ARG A 434 1.76 -7.48 -23.29
CA ARG A 434 0.55 -8.13 -23.81
C ARG A 434 -0.67 -7.78 -22.94
N HIS A 435 -0.58 -7.84 -21.62
CA HIS A 435 -1.69 -7.47 -20.74
C HIS A 435 -2.11 -6.02 -20.96
N ARG A 436 -1.16 -5.11 -21.09
CA ARG A 436 -1.45 -3.69 -21.34
C ARG A 436 -2.13 -3.46 -22.70
N LEU A 437 -1.66 -4.14 -23.74
CA LEU A 437 -2.30 -4.09 -25.05
C LEU A 437 -3.72 -4.67 -25.02
N LEU A 438 -3.92 -5.80 -24.32
CA LEU A 438 -5.22 -6.44 -24.21
C LEU A 438 -6.18 -5.68 -23.28
N ASP A 439 -5.70 -5.07 -22.22
CA ASP A 439 -6.52 -4.26 -21.32
C ASP A 439 -6.96 -2.96 -22.01
N GLY A 440 -6.14 -2.36 -22.87
CA GLY A 440 -6.55 -1.27 -23.75
C GLY A 440 -7.68 -1.67 -24.73
N PHE A 441 -7.74 -2.94 -25.14
CA PHE A 441 -8.83 -3.50 -25.94
C PHE A 441 -10.05 -3.93 -25.10
N ARG A 442 -9.82 -4.38 -23.86
CA ARG A 442 -10.89 -4.80 -22.94
C ARG A 442 -11.69 -3.62 -22.37
N SER A 443 -11.07 -2.45 -22.21
CA SER A 443 -11.78 -1.23 -21.82
C SER A 443 -12.81 -0.75 -22.86
N ARG A 444 -12.78 -1.30 -24.09
CA ARG A 444 -13.77 -1.06 -25.16
C ARG A 444 -14.82 -2.16 -25.25
N ARG A 445 -14.80 -3.19 -24.41
CA ARG A 445 -15.85 -4.20 -24.38
C ARG A 445 -17.08 -3.69 -23.64
N PRO A 446 -18.30 -4.02 -24.12
CA PRO A 446 -19.52 -3.64 -23.44
C PRO A 446 -19.54 -4.13 -21.99
N ALA A 447 -20.29 -3.41 -21.17
CA ALA A 447 -20.43 -3.62 -19.74
C ALA A 447 -20.37 -5.08 -19.34
N ALA A 448 -19.52 -5.39 -18.41
CA ALA A 448 -19.12 -6.73 -17.99
C ALA A 448 -20.25 -7.53 -17.32
N THR A 449 -21.27 -7.89 -18.08
CA THR A 449 -22.18 -9.00 -17.76
C THR A 449 -21.46 -10.35 -17.76
N GLU A 450 -20.23 -10.40 -18.31
CA GLU A 450 -19.43 -11.62 -18.43
C GLU A 450 -18.18 -11.67 -17.52
N ARG A 451 -17.98 -10.71 -16.61
CA ARG A 451 -16.92 -10.86 -15.60
C ARG A 451 -17.33 -11.94 -14.61
N ALA A 452 -16.48 -12.92 -14.39
CA ALA A 452 -16.65 -13.87 -13.29
C ALA A 452 -16.98 -13.09 -12.00
N GLY A 453 -18.17 -13.32 -11.45
CA GLY A 453 -18.66 -12.65 -10.25
C GLY A 453 -19.69 -11.53 -10.46
N TRP A 454 -20.00 -11.11 -11.68
CA TRP A 454 -21.11 -10.21 -12.00
C TRP A 454 -22.30 -10.98 -12.64
N SER A 455 -22.50 -12.25 -12.38
CA SER A 455 -23.75 -12.91 -12.74
C SER A 455 -24.86 -12.36 -11.86
N VAL A 456 -25.98 -12.02 -12.47
CA VAL A 456 -27.25 -11.68 -11.80
C VAL A 456 -27.86 -12.99 -11.24
N GLY A 457 -27.06 -13.90 -10.74
CA GLY A 457 -27.45 -15.12 -10.08
C GLY A 457 -27.08 -15.07 -8.61
N GLU A 458 -27.78 -15.76 -7.80
CA GLU A 458 -27.67 -15.80 -6.34
C GLU A 458 -26.24 -15.68 -5.84
N PRO A 459 -25.96 -14.84 -4.82
CA PRO A 459 -24.66 -14.78 -4.20
C PRO A 459 -24.31 -16.19 -3.72
N SER A 460 -23.08 -16.65 -4.05
CA SER A 460 -22.54 -17.87 -3.44
C SER A 460 -22.70 -17.73 -1.92
N SER A 461 -23.32 -18.72 -1.29
CA SER A 461 -23.65 -18.66 0.13
C SER A 461 -22.48 -18.12 0.96
N PRO A 462 -22.66 -17.07 1.76
CA PRO A 462 -21.59 -16.45 2.56
C PRO A 462 -20.86 -17.43 3.48
N ALA A 463 -21.50 -18.55 3.81
CA ALA A 463 -20.95 -19.55 4.71
C ALA A 463 -19.75 -20.35 4.16
N SER A 464 -19.55 -20.39 2.85
CA SER A 464 -18.47 -21.18 2.24
C SER A 464 -17.11 -20.47 2.16
N HIS A 465 -17.04 -19.16 2.47
CA HIS A 465 -15.84 -18.34 2.33
C HIS A 465 -15.42 -17.65 3.63
N ARG A 466 -15.87 -18.13 4.78
CA ARG A 466 -15.31 -17.65 6.05
C ARG A 466 -13.81 -17.96 6.07
N PRO A 467 -12.93 -16.96 6.34
CA PRO A 467 -11.54 -17.27 6.63
C PRO A 467 -11.56 -18.29 7.79
N ALA A 468 -10.73 -19.34 7.66
CA ALA A 468 -10.53 -20.26 8.77
C ALA A 468 -10.35 -19.45 10.04
N ALA A 469 -11.09 -19.80 11.09
CA ALA A 469 -11.09 -19.10 12.36
C ALA A 469 -9.66 -18.77 12.74
N ASP A 470 -9.43 -17.55 13.19
CA ASP A 470 -8.13 -16.98 13.55
C ASP A 470 -7.19 -18.07 14.08
N VAL A 471 -6.17 -18.40 13.28
CA VAL A 471 -4.96 -18.97 13.85
C VAL A 471 -4.41 -17.82 14.69
N ASP A 472 -4.49 -17.95 15.99
CA ASP A 472 -4.04 -16.99 17.00
C ASP A 472 -2.70 -16.37 16.57
N HIS A 473 -2.77 -15.21 15.94
CA HIS A 473 -1.68 -14.27 16.05
C HIS A 473 -1.96 -13.47 17.32
N PRO A 474 -1.08 -13.53 18.32
CA PRO A 474 -1.31 -12.82 19.57
C PRO A 474 -1.59 -11.36 19.24
N ALA A 475 -2.71 -10.88 19.76
CA ALA A 475 -3.05 -9.47 19.78
C ALA A 475 -1.80 -8.70 20.22
N ALA A 476 -1.47 -7.63 19.53
CA ALA A 476 -0.42 -6.74 19.96
C ALA A 476 -0.80 -6.20 21.35
N GLY A 477 -0.10 -6.69 22.38
CA GLY A 477 -0.17 -6.14 23.72
C GLY A 477 -0.91 -7.01 24.75
N SER A 478 -0.30 -8.06 25.21
CA SER A 478 -0.33 -8.38 26.63
C SER A 478 1.08 -8.17 27.17
N GLU A 479 1.23 -7.17 28.00
CA GLU A 479 2.38 -6.89 28.81
C GLU A 479 2.67 -8.13 29.66
N GLN A 480 3.80 -8.79 29.42
CA GLN A 480 4.48 -9.53 30.44
C GLN A 480 5.50 -8.58 31.06
N GLU A 481 5.16 -8.02 32.20
CA GLU A 481 6.11 -7.40 33.11
C GLU A 481 7.26 -8.39 33.39
N ALA A 482 8.47 -7.98 33.08
CA ALA A 482 9.67 -8.64 33.54
C ALA A 482 9.78 -8.43 35.06
N PRO A 483 10.11 -9.44 35.84
CA PRO A 483 10.28 -9.27 37.29
C PRO A 483 11.48 -8.35 37.56
N THR A 484 11.27 -7.35 38.38
CA THR A 484 12.26 -6.48 39.00
C THR A 484 13.29 -7.30 39.75
N PRO A 485 14.59 -7.07 39.62
CA PRO A 485 15.57 -7.70 40.48
C PRO A 485 15.50 -7.08 41.88
N THR A 486 15.12 -7.88 42.85
CA THR A 486 15.22 -7.56 44.27
C THR A 486 16.67 -7.29 44.64
N SER A 487 16.93 -6.11 45.18
CA SER A 487 18.17 -5.75 45.86
C SER A 487 18.28 -6.61 47.13
N ALA A 488 19.36 -7.31 47.25
CA ALA A 488 19.81 -7.84 48.54
C ALA A 488 21.19 -7.24 48.86
N ALA A 489 21.19 -6.59 50.00
CA ALA A 489 22.26 -6.12 50.87
C ALA A 489 23.71 -6.22 50.43
#